data_075741c029f5d4b922aa22298b5b84f3
#
_entry.id   075741c029f5d4b922aa22298b5b84f3
#
_cell.length_a   1.000
_cell.length_b   1.000
_cell.length_c   1.000
_cell.angle_alpha   90.00
_cell.angle_beta   90.00
_cell.angle_gamma   90.00
#
_symmetry.space_group_name_H-M   'P 1'
#
loop_
_entity.id
_entity.type
_entity.pdbx_description
1 polymer ?
#
loop_
_entity_poly.entity_id
_entity_poly.type
_entity_poly.pdbx_seq_one_letter_code
_entity_poly.pdbx_strand_id
1 'polypeptide(L)'
;MREDIVMSRDSIVMPEGPFQPSWDSLKRYTIPEWYLDAKFGIFIHWGVYSVPAYENEWYPRNMYLKDQPAYGHHLETYGPHNQFGYKDFIPMFTAGKWDPTEWAEIFKKSGAKYVVLVAEHHDGFAMYDCSYGNWNAAKLGPKRDITGELAAAVRKQGLVFGVSYHRAEHWWFFEGGMQFDSDVRDPRYFGLYGPAKPRDTQPDKEFLDDWLRRACELVDRYRPQLFWFDWWIEQPAFEPYLRKFAAYYYNRAKQWNLGVVINYKHDAFPDQAAVLDIERGKLDAIRELFWQTDTSICKKSWFWT
;
A
#
# COMPACT_ATOMS: atom_id res chain seq x y z
N MET A 1 2.64 23.77 18.29
CA MET A 1 1.20 23.82 17.97
C MET A 1 1.00 22.98 16.73
N ARG A 2 0.30 21.84 16.83
CA ARG A 2 -0.11 21.06 15.67
C ARG A 2 -1.33 21.78 15.09
N GLU A 3 -1.20 22.37 13.91
CA GLU A 3 -2.37 22.76 13.15
C GLU A 3 -3.04 21.45 12.69
N ASP A 4 -4.14 21.11 13.33
CA ASP A 4 -5.02 20.03 12.90
C ASP A 4 -5.64 20.46 11.58
N ILE A 5 -5.09 19.95 10.47
CA ILE A 5 -5.71 20.06 9.16
C ILE A 5 -6.92 19.13 9.19
N VAL A 6 -8.07 19.70 9.54
CA VAL A 6 -9.37 19.03 9.42
C VAL A 6 -9.67 18.89 7.93
N MET A 7 -9.30 17.75 7.35
CA MET A 7 -9.82 17.36 6.06
C MET A 7 -11.34 17.24 6.16
N SER A 8 -12.09 18.06 5.45
CA SER A 8 -13.54 17.88 5.36
C SER A 8 -13.78 16.48 4.77
N ARG A 9 -14.71 15.70 5.33
CA ARG A 9 -15.00 14.33 4.88
C ARG A 9 -15.41 14.23 3.38
N ASP A 10 -15.69 15.37 2.75
CA ASP A 10 -16.37 15.41 1.46
C ASP A 10 -15.52 15.90 0.27
N SER A 11 -14.35 16.53 0.48
CA SER A 11 -13.51 16.97 -0.65
C SER A 11 -12.04 17.05 -0.28
N ILE A 12 -11.17 16.53 -1.16
CA ILE A 12 -9.73 16.73 -1.08
C ILE A 12 -9.42 18.14 -1.56
N VAL A 13 -8.87 18.96 -0.67
CA VAL A 13 -8.35 20.27 -1.04
C VAL A 13 -6.98 20.10 -1.67
N MET A 14 -6.87 20.48 -2.95
CA MET A 14 -5.60 20.39 -3.66
C MET A 14 -4.60 21.40 -3.09
N PRO A 15 -3.37 20.95 -2.71
CA PRO A 15 -2.35 21.86 -2.23
C PRO A 15 -1.91 22.84 -3.31
N GLU A 16 -1.68 24.09 -2.94
CA GLU A 16 -1.09 25.07 -3.84
C GLU A 16 0.32 24.64 -4.26
N GLY A 17 0.64 24.83 -5.54
CA GLY A 17 1.95 24.50 -6.09
C GLY A 17 1.96 24.48 -7.62
N PRO A 18 3.13 24.16 -8.21
CA PRO A 18 3.33 24.26 -9.66
C PRO A 18 2.69 23.13 -10.46
N PHE A 19 2.26 22.04 -9.79
CA PHE A 19 1.72 20.87 -10.50
C PHE A 19 0.21 20.90 -10.56
N GLN A 20 -0.32 20.78 -11.79
CA GLN A 20 -1.74 20.61 -12.06
C GLN A 20 -2.06 19.13 -12.34
N PRO A 21 -3.30 18.65 -12.13
CA PRO A 21 -3.71 17.27 -12.40
C PRO A 21 -3.85 16.98 -13.90
N SER A 22 -2.79 17.23 -14.66
CA SER A 22 -2.66 16.93 -16.08
C SER A 22 -1.30 16.32 -16.38
N TRP A 23 -1.23 15.38 -17.32
CA TRP A 23 0.03 14.72 -17.64
C TRP A 23 1.09 15.71 -18.14
N ASP A 24 0.73 16.73 -18.91
CA ASP A 24 1.69 17.75 -19.36
C ASP A 24 2.32 18.53 -18.19
N SER A 25 1.55 18.80 -17.16
CA SER A 25 2.09 19.40 -15.93
C SER A 25 2.96 18.43 -15.14
N LEU A 26 2.53 17.18 -14.99
CA LEU A 26 3.19 16.16 -14.19
C LEU A 26 4.50 15.67 -14.81
N LYS A 27 4.62 15.67 -16.14
CA LYS A 27 5.87 15.36 -16.85
C LYS A 27 7.00 16.37 -16.61
N ARG A 28 6.71 17.51 -15.97
CA ARG A 28 7.75 18.48 -15.51
C ARG A 28 8.37 18.06 -14.16
N TYR A 29 7.93 16.95 -13.59
CA TYR A 29 8.54 16.36 -12.41
C TYR A 29 10.00 15.97 -12.69
N THR A 30 10.85 16.15 -11.70
CA THR A 30 12.24 15.72 -11.75
C THR A 30 12.54 14.78 -10.59
N ILE A 31 13.16 13.66 -10.90
CA ILE A 31 13.57 12.68 -9.89
C ILE A 31 14.61 13.34 -8.97
N PRO A 32 14.44 13.29 -7.65
CA PRO A 32 15.36 13.90 -6.71
C PRO A 32 16.70 13.15 -6.68
N GLU A 33 17.79 13.89 -6.49
CA GLU A 33 19.16 13.38 -6.47
C GLU A 33 19.34 12.25 -5.44
N TRP A 34 18.74 12.41 -4.23
CA TRP A 34 18.83 11.38 -3.21
C TRP A 34 18.37 9.99 -3.70
N TYR A 35 17.35 9.96 -4.59
CA TYR A 35 16.82 8.68 -5.12
C TYR A 35 17.74 8.12 -6.21
N LEU A 36 18.29 8.98 -7.05
CA LEU A 36 19.28 8.58 -8.05
C LEU A 36 20.53 7.97 -7.42
N ASP A 37 20.93 8.44 -6.22
CA ASP A 37 22.10 7.98 -5.48
C ASP A 37 21.82 6.81 -4.52
N ALA A 38 20.55 6.58 -4.15
CA ALA A 38 20.19 5.62 -3.11
C ALA A 38 20.57 4.18 -3.44
N LYS A 39 20.34 3.70 -4.68
CA LYS A 39 20.67 2.39 -5.24
C LYS A 39 20.12 1.18 -4.52
N PHE A 40 19.95 1.22 -3.19
CA PHE A 40 19.48 0.09 -2.40
C PHE A 40 18.50 0.54 -1.31
N GLY A 41 17.34 -0.09 -1.28
CA GLY A 41 16.31 0.09 -0.27
C GLY A 41 15.75 -1.23 0.24
N ILE A 42 14.99 -1.17 1.34
CA ILE A 42 14.28 -2.30 1.91
C ILE A 42 12.78 -2.09 1.68
N PHE A 43 12.12 -3.13 1.16
CA PHE A 43 10.69 -3.18 0.99
C PHE A 43 10.09 -4.21 1.96
N ILE A 44 9.07 -3.84 2.74
CA ILE A 44 8.52 -4.64 3.81
C ILE A 44 7.08 -5.01 3.49
N HIS A 45 6.82 -6.31 3.31
CA HIS A 45 5.49 -6.90 3.32
C HIS A 45 5.24 -7.54 4.68
N TRP A 46 4.40 -6.92 5.48
CA TRP A 46 4.00 -7.41 6.80
C TRP A 46 2.61 -6.90 7.15
N GLY A 47 1.73 -7.80 7.57
CA GLY A 47 0.34 -7.50 7.86
C GLY A 47 -0.39 -8.70 8.44
N VAL A 48 -1.72 -8.64 8.50
CA VAL A 48 -2.57 -9.71 9.03
C VAL A 48 -2.36 -11.04 8.30
N TYR A 49 -2.06 -11.01 7.00
CA TYR A 49 -1.74 -12.19 6.18
C TYR A 49 -0.51 -12.99 6.67
N SER A 50 0.33 -12.38 7.50
CA SER A 50 1.48 -13.08 8.13
C SER A 50 1.08 -13.94 9.33
N VAL A 51 -0.15 -13.85 9.81
CA VAL A 51 -0.64 -14.67 10.93
C VAL A 51 -0.83 -16.12 10.53
N PRO A 52 -1.60 -16.44 9.45
CA PRO A 52 -1.67 -17.82 8.96
C PRO A 52 -0.35 -18.32 8.39
N ALA A 53 0.49 -17.42 7.87
CA ALA A 53 1.82 -17.70 7.31
C ALA A 53 1.83 -18.92 6.36
N TYR A 54 0.83 -19.04 5.51
CA TYR A 54 0.66 -20.14 4.56
C TYR A 54 0.73 -19.65 3.13
N GLU A 55 1.51 -20.31 2.29
CA GLU A 55 1.78 -20.00 0.89
C GLU A 55 2.42 -18.62 0.66
N ASN A 56 1.61 -17.56 0.62
CA ASN A 56 2.05 -16.22 0.28
C ASN A 56 1.07 -15.14 0.80
N GLU A 57 1.37 -13.88 0.49
CA GLU A 57 0.60 -12.69 0.89
C GLU A 57 -0.80 -12.62 0.29
N TRP A 58 -1.12 -13.49 -0.68
CA TRP A 58 -2.45 -13.65 -1.27
C TRP A 58 -3.35 -14.61 -0.49
N TYR A 59 -2.88 -15.19 0.61
CA TYR A 59 -3.68 -16.06 1.46
C TYR A 59 -5.08 -15.50 1.77
N PRO A 60 -5.25 -14.19 2.09
CA PRO A 60 -6.57 -13.62 2.41
C PRO A 60 -7.57 -13.75 1.26
N ARG A 61 -7.11 -13.75 0.01
CA ARG A 61 -7.91 -14.02 -1.18
C ARG A 61 -8.06 -15.52 -1.40
N ASN A 62 -6.92 -16.23 -1.43
CA ASN A 62 -6.85 -17.63 -1.85
C ASN A 62 -7.64 -18.55 -0.93
N MET A 63 -7.77 -18.21 0.36
CA MET A 63 -8.61 -18.96 1.29
C MET A 63 -10.09 -18.97 0.90
N TYR A 64 -10.56 -18.02 0.09
CA TYR A 64 -11.94 -17.96 -0.40
C TYR A 64 -12.11 -18.50 -1.83
N LEU A 65 -11.08 -19.05 -2.45
CA LEU A 65 -11.11 -19.60 -3.80
C LEU A 65 -11.00 -21.15 -3.73
N LYS A 66 -12.08 -21.87 -4.07
CA LYS A 66 -12.18 -23.32 -3.90
C LYS A 66 -11.15 -24.15 -4.66
N ASP A 67 -10.56 -23.58 -5.71
CA ASP A 67 -9.52 -24.17 -6.55
C ASP A 67 -8.10 -23.91 -6.03
N GLN A 68 -7.95 -23.12 -4.96
CA GLN A 68 -6.67 -22.81 -4.37
C GLN A 68 -6.33 -23.72 -3.16
N PRO A 69 -5.05 -24.12 -2.97
CA PRO A 69 -4.64 -24.92 -1.83
C PRO A 69 -4.99 -24.28 -0.48
N ALA A 70 -4.90 -22.95 -0.40
CA ALA A 70 -5.24 -22.19 0.80
C ALA A 70 -6.69 -22.40 1.26
N TYR A 71 -7.64 -22.69 0.34
CA TYR A 71 -9.03 -22.97 0.70
C TYR A 71 -9.15 -24.26 1.53
N GLY A 72 -8.55 -25.35 1.06
CA GLY A 72 -8.54 -26.63 1.77
C GLY A 72 -7.80 -26.54 3.11
N HIS A 73 -6.60 -25.92 3.09
CA HIS A 73 -5.82 -25.67 4.31
C HIS A 73 -6.61 -24.87 5.35
N HIS A 74 -7.35 -23.84 4.93
CA HIS A 74 -8.15 -23.04 5.83
C HIS A 74 -9.24 -23.86 6.51
N LEU A 75 -10.01 -24.66 5.72
CA LEU A 75 -11.06 -25.53 6.24
C LEU A 75 -10.53 -26.55 7.26
N GLU A 76 -9.38 -27.16 6.97
CA GLU A 76 -8.76 -28.17 7.82
C GLU A 76 -8.21 -27.58 9.11
N THR A 77 -7.65 -26.38 9.06
CA THR A 77 -6.91 -25.76 10.17
C THR A 77 -7.80 -24.88 11.05
N TYR A 78 -8.70 -24.10 10.44
CA TYR A 78 -9.48 -23.06 11.12
C TYR A 78 -10.99 -23.30 11.07
N GLY A 79 -11.46 -24.20 10.19
CA GLY A 79 -12.88 -24.52 10.04
C GLY A 79 -13.59 -23.69 8.97
N PRO A 80 -14.94 -23.73 8.95
CA PRO A 80 -15.74 -23.08 7.92
C PRO A 80 -15.60 -21.56 7.91
N HIS A 81 -15.55 -20.96 6.70
CA HIS A 81 -15.33 -19.53 6.47
C HIS A 81 -16.45 -18.62 7.03
N ASN A 82 -17.63 -19.14 7.32
CA ASN A 82 -18.71 -18.40 8.00
C ASN A 82 -18.56 -18.41 9.53
N GLN A 83 -17.67 -19.26 10.10
CA GLN A 83 -17.35 -19.34 11.52
C GLN A 83 -16.02 -18.70 11.83
N PHE A 84 -15.00 -18.98 11.01
CA PHE A 84 -13.67 -18.37 11.10
C PHE A 84 -13.27 -17.88 9.71
N GLY A 85 -13.25 -16.57 9.50
CA GLY A 85 -12.83 -15.95 8.26
C GLY A 85 -11.57 -15.13 8.43
N TYR A 86 -11.20 -14.38 7.39
CA TYR A 86 -9.96 -13.58 7.43
C TYR A 86 -9.94 -12.55 8.58
N LYS A 87 -11.08 -11.92 8.88
CA LYS A 87 -11.24 -10.99 10.01
C LYS A 87 -10.77 -11.55 11.37
N ASP A 88 -10.86 -12.87 11.53
CA ASP A 88 -10.55 -13.54 12.81
C ASP A 88 -9.05 -13.68 13.05
N PHE A 89 -8.22 -13.48 12.02
CA PHE A 89 -6.77 -13.34 12.17
C PHE A 89 -6.35 -11.97 12.72
N ILE A 90 -7.19 -10.93 12.59
CA ILE A 90 -6.84 -9.57 13.04
C ILE A 90 -6.50 -9.51 14.53
N PRO A 91 -7.31 -10.05 15.46
CA PRO A 91 -6.93 -10.07 16.88
C PRO A 91 -5.70 -10.93 17.19
N MET A 92 -5.34 -11.88 16.31
CA MET A 92 -4.14 -12.70 16.43
C MET A 92 -2.87 -11.95 15.95
N PHE A 93 -3.04 -10.92 15.12
CA PHE A 93 -1.97 -10.04 14.69
C PHE A 93 -1.61 -9.06 15.82
N THR A 94 -0.83 -9.52 16.80
CA THR A 94 -0.52 -8.77 18.02
C THR A 94 0.70 -7.87 17.92
N ALA A 95 1.57 -8.10 16.92
CA ALA A 95 2.87 -7.44 16.80
C ALA A 95 3.70 -7.45 18.09
N GLY A 96 3.62 -8.55 18.86
CA GLY A 96 4.20 -8.64 20.20
C GLY A 96 5.73 -8.50 20.27
N LYS A 97 6.42 -8.73 19.13
CA LYS A 97 7.88 -8.54 19.01
C LYS A 97 8.23 -7.31 18.15
N TRP A 98 7.28 -6.42 17.90
CA TRP A 98 7.50 -5.24 17.10
C TRP A 98 8.37 -4.21 17.83
N ASP A 99 9.59 -4.03 17.35
CA ASP A 99 10.49 -2.95 17.74
C ASP A 99 10.95 -2.19 16.50
N PRO A 100 10.34 -1.04 16.17
CA PRO A 100 10.70 -0.27 15.00
C PRO A 100 12.12 0.31 15.08
N THR A 101 12.67 0.49 16.29
CA THR A 101 14.04 0.98 16.46
C THR A 101 15.03 -0.09 16.06
N GLU A 102 14.87 -1.32 16.55
CA GLU A 102 15.69 -2.46 16.17
C GLU A 102 15.66 -2.71 14.66
N TRP A 103 14.45 -2.67 14.05
CA TRP A 103 14.30 -2.84 12.62
C TRP A 103 15.05 -1.75 11.83
N ALA A 104 14.87 -0.48 12.21
CA ALA A 104 15.54 0.62 11.53
C ALA A 104 17.08 0.55 11.66
N GLU A 105 17.61 0.07 12.79
CA GLU A 105 19.04 -0.18 12.98
C GLU A 105 19.56 -1.30 12.07
N ILE A 106 18.81 -2.39 11.94
CA ILE A 106 19.15 -3.49 11.04
C ILE A 106 19.18 -2.99 9.59
N PHE A 107 18.17 -2.22 9.16
CA PHE A 107 18.12 -1.66 7.82
C PHE A 107 19.28 -0.71 7.56
N LYS A 108 19.64 0.13 8.54
CA LYS A 108 20.83 1.00 8.44
C LYS A 108 22.12 0.19 8.31
N LYS A 109 22.28 -0.86 9.11
CA LYS A 109 23.45 -1.75 9.07
C LYS A 109 23.56 -2.51 7.74
N SER A 110 22.44 -2.83 7.08
CA SER A 110 22.44 -3.47 5.77
C SER A 110 22.97 -2.58 4.63
N GLY A 111 23.12 -1.29 4.87
CA GLY A 111 23.52 -0.30 3.88
C GLY A 111 22.37 0.35 3.11
N ALA A 112 21.12 -0.01 3.45
CA ALA A 112 19.94 0.61 2.83
C ALA A 112 19.95 2.14 3.00
N LYS A 113 19.37 2.82 2.02
CA LYS A 113 19.22 4.28 2.00
C LYS A 113 17.77 4.70 2.24
N TYR A 114 16.83 3.85 1.92
CA TYR A 114 15.40 4.05 2.14
C TYR A 114 14.71 2.77 2.57
N VAL A 115 13.57 2.92 3.20
CA VAL A 115 12.72 1.81 3.67
C VAL A 115 11.28 2.10 3.25
N VAL A 116 10.63 1.13 2.63
CA VAL A 116 9.23 1.20 2.21
C VAL A 116 8.43 0.15 2.96
N LEU A 117 7.37 0.58 3.64
CA LEU A 117 6.41 -0.31 4.29
C LEU A 117 5.13 -0.36 3.47
N VAL A 118 4.57 -1.55 3.27
CA VAL A 118 3.20 -1.68 2.77
C VAL A 118 2.24 -1.14 3.83
N ALA A 119 1.73 0.07 3.59
CA ALA A 119 0.83 0.75 4.53
C ALA A 119 -0.60 0.19 4.48
N GLU A 120 -1.03 -0.32 3.34
CA GLU A 120 -2.29 -1.05 3.15
C GLU A 120 -2.11 -2.00 1.97
N HIS A 121 -2.29 -3.31 2.21
CA HIS A 121 -2.23 -4.34 1.18
C HIS A 121 -3.61 -4.56 0.53
N HIS A 122 -3.73 -5.49 -0.41
CA HIS A 122 -4.99 -5.82 -1.09
C HIS A 122 -6.11 -6.25 -0.14
N ASP A 123 -5.76 -6.74 1.06
CA ASP A 123 -6.71 -7.16 2.10
C ASP A 123 -7.49 -5.99 2.74
N GLY A 124 -7.09 -4.74 2.47
CA GLY A 124 -7.76 -3.55 2.97
C GLY A 124 -7.56 -3.27 4.45
N PHE A 125 -6.69 -4.03 5.14
CA PHE A 125 -6.32 -3.73 6.52
C PHE A 125 -5.18 -2.71 6.56
N ALA A 126 -5.48 -1.51 7.03
CA ALA A 126 -4.49 -0.43 7.08
C ALA A 126 -3.50 -0.63 8.24
N MET A 127 -2.20 -0.61 7.96
CA MET A 127 -1.12 -0.69 8.94
C MET A 127 -0.83 0.66 9.62
N TYR A 128 -1.73 1.62 9.50
CA TYR A 128 -1.64 2.99 10.03
C TYR A 128 -2.95 3.41 10.69
N ASP A 129 -2.94 4.52 11.43
CA ASP A 129 -4.14 5.12 12.02
C ASP A 129 -5.00 5.80 10.95
N CYS A 130 -5.76 5.00 10.21
CA CYS A 130 -6.62 5.45 9.12
C CYS A 130 -7.89 6.11 9.64
N SER A 131 -8.16 7.35 9.18
CA SER A 131 -9.38 8.09 9.55
C SER A 131 -10.62 7.62 8.79
N TYR A 132 -10.43 6.96 7.64
CA TYR A 132 -11.51 6.56 6.73
C TYR A 132 -12.05 5.14 6.97
N GLY A 133 -11.63 4.49 8.04
CA GLY A 133 -12.12 3.16 8.41
C GLY A 133 -11.70 2.70 9.79
N ASN A 134 -12.39 1.67 10.28
CA ASN A 134 -12.08 1.07 11.58
C ASN A 134 -11.16 -0.16 11.47
N TRP A 135 -10.95 -0.67 10.26
CA TRP A 135 -10.14 -1.85 10.00
C TRP A 135 -8.67 -1.44 9.81
N ASN A 136 -8.02 -1.10 10.92
CA ASN A 136 -6.65 -0.64 10.91
C ASN A 136 -5.89 -1.05 12.19
N ALA A 137 -4.56 -1.07 12.10
CA ALA A 137 -3.66 -1.53 13.16
C ALA A 137 -3.67 -0.65 14.41
N ALA A 138 -4.06 0.62 14.31
CA ALA A 138 -4.17 1.51 15.47
C ALA A 138 -5.41 1.20 16.34
N LYS A 139 -6.48 0.66 15.74
CA LYS A 139 -7.74 0.35 16.42
C LYS A 139 -7.89 -1.13 16.75
N LEU A 140 -7.38 -2.01 15.90
CA LEU A 140 -7.55 -3.46 15.99
C LEU A 140 -6.19 -4.18 15.97
N GLY A 141 -6.18 -5.42 16.37
CA GLY A 141 -4.95 -6.23 16.43
C GLY A 141 -3.92 -5.61 17.38
N PRO A 142 -2.79 -5.10 16.88
CA PRO A 142 -1.70 -4.57 17.70
C PRO A 142 -2.06 -3.29 18.46
N LYS A 143 -3.10 -2.57 18.04
CA LYS A 143 -3.53 -1.26 18.57
C LYS A 143 -2.38 -0.25 18.59
N ARG A 144 -1.63 -0.21 17.50
CA ARG A 144 -0.47 0.66 17.29
C ARG A 144 -0.47 1.22 15.86
N ASP A 145 -0.01 2.45 15.70
CA ASP A 145 0.26 3.04 14.38
C ASP A 145 1.62 2.54 13.85
N ILE A 146 1.62 1.33 13.28
CA ILE A 146 2.82 0.64 12.80
C ILE A 146 3.58 1.51 11.78
N THR A 147 2.85 2.13 10.86
CA THR A 147 3.45 2.98 9.82
C THR A 147 4.11 4.23 10.43
N GLY A 148 3.42 4.90 11.35
CA GLY A 148 3.96 6.09 12.02
C GLY A 148 5.16 5.81 12.89
N GLU A 149 5.13 4.69 13.65
CA GLU A 149 6.25 4.27 14.50
C GLU A 149 7.49 3.92 13.65
N LEU A 150 7.32 3.19 12.54
CA LEU A 150 8.44 2.88 11.65
C LEU A 150 8.97 4.14 10.97
N ALA A 151 8.09 5.04 10.52
CA ALA A 151 8.51 6.29 9.90
C ALA A 151 9.41 7.13 10.82
N ALA A 152 9.06 7.20 12.10
CA ALA A 152 9.86 7.91 13.11
C ALA A 152 11.23 7.24 13.33
N ALA A 153 11.25 5.90 13.45
CA ALA A 153 12.48 5.14 13.70
C ALA A 153 13.44 5.19 12.50
N VAL A 154 12.93 5.02 11.27
CA VAL A 154 13.68 5.07 10.02
C VAL A 154 14.36 6.44 9.85
N ARG A 155 13.61 7.53 10.07
CA ARG A 155 14.15 8.89 9.98
C ARG A 155 15.21 9.17 11.06
N LYS A 156 15.03 8.65 12.26
CA LYS A 156 16.02 8.78 13.35
C LYS A 156 17.36 8.14 12.97
N GLN A 157 17.35 7.10 12.16
CA GLN A 157 18.57 6.47 11.61
C GLN A 157 19.14 7.22 10.37
N GLY A 158 18.52 8.34 9.96
CA GLY A 158 18.93 9.08 8.76
C GLY A 158 18.61 8.35 7.46
N LEU A 159 17.62 7.45 7.48
CA LEU A 159 17.11 6.76 6.29
C LEU A 159 15.87 7.49 5.76
N VAL A 160 15.64 7.39 4.46
CA VAL A 160 14.43 7.89 3.82
C VAL A 160 13.29 6.92 4.07
N PHE A 161 12.10 7.45 4.43
CA PHE A 161 10.90 6.65 4.63
C PHE A 161 9.96 6.76 3.43
N GLY A 162 9.46 5.61 3.00
CA GLY A 162 8.43 5.45 1.98
C GLY A 162 7.28 4.56 2.43
N VAL A 163 6.18 4.64 1.71
CA VAL A 163 5.01 3.78 1.86
C VAL A 163 4.66 3.11 0.55
N SER A 164 4.10 1.91 0.62
CA SER A 164 3.48 1.22 -0.50
C SER A 164 1.98 1.06 -0.26
N TYR A 165 1.18 1.25 -1.30
CA TYR A 165 -0.26 1.32 -1.22
C TYR A 165 -0.90 0.44 -2.30
N HIS A 166 -1.47 -0.69 -1.88
CA HIS A 166 -1.95 -1.77 -2.72
C HIS A 166 -3.49 -1.89 -2.73
N ARG A 167 -4.20 -0.86 -2.29
CA ARG A 167 -5.66 -0.90 -2.14
C ARG A 167 -6.43 -0.97 -3.45
N ALA A 168 -5.81 -0.76 -4.61
CA ALA A 168 -6.54 -0.78 -5.88
C ALA A 168 -7.26 -2.13 -6.09
N GLU A 169 -6.56 -3.23 -5.87
CA GLU A 169 -7.07 -4.59 -6.05
C GLU A 169 -8.13 -4.98 -5.01
N HIS A 170 -8.23 -4.24 -3.92
CA HIS A 170 -9.26 -4.46 -2.90
C HIS A 170 -10.68 -4.40 -3.48
N TRP A 171 -10.88 -3.74 -4.62
CA TRP A 171 -12.13 -3.71 -5.36
C TRP A 171 -12.71 -5.11 -5.59
N TRP A 172 -11.87 -6.08 -5.92
CA TRP A 172 -12.26 -7.45 -6.26
C TRP A 172 -11.64 -8.53 -5.35
N PHE A 173 -10.76 -8.16 -4.45
CA PHE A 173 -9.90 -9.10 -3.73
C PHE A 173 -10.66 -10.22 -3.02
N PHE A 174 -11.81 -9.91 -2.44
CA PHE A 174 -12.63 -10.87 -1.71
C PHE A 174 -13.82 -11.41 -2.51
N GLU A 175 -13.89 -11.24 -3.82
CA GLU A 175 -15.02 -11.69 -4.65
C GLU A 175 -15.35 -13.18 -4.50
N GLY A 176 -14.32 -14.04 -4.28
CA GLY A 176 -14.51 -15.50 -4.08
C GLY A 176 -15.38 -15.82 -2.89
N GLY A 177 -15.27 -15.08 -1.80
CA GLY A 177 -16.08 -15.24 -0.61
C GLY A 177 -17.57 -14.93 -0.81
N MET A 178 -17.92 -14.16 -1.84
CA MET A 178 -19.32 -13.90 -2.19
C MET A 178 -20.01 -15.10 -2.85
N GLN A 179 -19.25 -16.12 -3.29
CA GLN A 179 -19.78 -17.26 -4.06
C GLN A 179 -20.30 -18.41 -3.19
N PHE A 180 -20.11 -18.37 -1.87
CA PHE A 180 -20.56 -19.41 -0.95
C PHE A 180 -20.85 -18.81 0.44
N ASP A 181 -21.29 -19.63 1.38
CA ASP A 181 -21.56 -19.20 2.75
C ASP A 181 -20.26 -18.89 3.49
N SER A 182 -19.93 -17.60 3.56
CA SER A 182 -18.73 -17.06 4.19
C SER A 182 -19.01 -15.74 4.90
N ASP A 183 -18.11 -15.33 5.77
CA ASP A 183 -18.16 -14.06 6.49
C ASP A 183 -18.00 -12.82 5.58
N VAL A 184 -17.46 -12.97 4.36
CA VAL A 184 -17.42 -11.91 3.34
C VAL A 184 -18.80 -11.39 2.99
N ARG A 185 -19.83 -12.23 3.07
CA ARG A 185 -21.24 -11.90 2.78
C ARG A 185 -21.94 -11.16 3.93
N ASP A 186 -21.34 -11.14 5.11
CA ASP A 186 -21.94 -10.50 6.27
C ASP A 186 -21.76 -8.97 6.21
N PRO A 187 -22.86 -8.18 6.15
CA PRO A 187 -22.77 -6.73 6.05
C PRO A 187 -22.00 -6.06 7.20
N ARG A 188 -21.92 -6.70 8.37
CA ARG A 188 -21.18 -6.19 9.54
C ARG A 188 -19.68 -6.02 9.25
N TYR A 189 -19.15 -6.80 8.33
CA TYR A 189 -17.74 -6.83 7.96
C TYR A 189 -17.45 -6.18 6.60
N PHE A 190 -18.46 -5.54 6.01
CA PHE A 190 -18.31 -4.90 4.70
C PHE A 190 -17.19 -3.85 4.66
N GLY A 191 -16.93 -3.17 5.76
CA GLY A 191 -15.80 -2.21 5.87
C GLY A 191 -14.41 -2.85 5.73
N LEU A 192 -14.28 -4.17 5.94
CA LEU A 192 -13.05 -4.94 5.68
C LEU A 192 -13.07 -5.61 4.31
N TYR A 193 -14.16 -6.29 3.98
CA TYR A 193 -14.23 -7.15 2.80
C TYR A 193 -14.75 -6.47 1.53
N GLY A 194 -15.50 -5.36 1.68
CA GLY A 194 -16.09 -4.69 0.54
C GLY A 194 -15.09 -3.93 -0.32
N PRO A 195 -15.45 -3.70 -1.59
CA PRO A 195 -16.75 -4.00 -2.19
C PRO A 195 -16.89 -5.42 -2.77
N ALA A 196 -15.82 -6.23 -2.82
CA ALA A 196 -15.80 -7.63 -3.28
C ALA A 196 -16.53 -7.83 -4.64
N LYS A 197 -16.27 -6.90 -5.58
CA LYS A 197 -16.86 -6.90 -6.92
C LYS A 197 -16.12 -7.86 -7.85
N PRO A 198 -16.72 -8.29 -8.96
CA PRO A 198 -16.02 -9.06 -9.97
C PRO A 198 -14.79 -8.33 -10.51
N ARG A 199 -13.68 -9.07 -10.70
CA ARG A 199 -12.39 -8.53 -11.12
C ARG A 199 -12.43 -7.80 -12.47
N ASP A 200 -13.32 -8.21 -13.37
CA ASP A 200 -13.50 -7.65 -14.72
C ASP A 200 -14.33 -6.36 -14.73
N THR A 201 -14.75 -5.86 -13.56
CA THR A 201 -15.51 -4.62 -13.43
C THR A 201 -14.61 -3.44 -13.08
N GLN A 202 -14.97 -2.24 -13.56
CA GLN A 202 -14.28 -1.02 -13.20
C GLN A 202 -14.73 -0.52 -11.82
N PRO A 203 -13.82 0.03 -11.00
CA PRO A 203 -14.17 0.64 -9.73
C PRO A 203 -15.14 1.81 -9.91
N ASP A 204 -16.11 1.90 -9.01
CA ASP A 204 -17.04 3.01 -8.96
C ASP A 204 -16.42 4.26 -8.32
N LYS A 205 -17.15 5.36 -8.44
CA LYS A 205 -16.71 6.66 -7.92
C LYS A 205 -16.49 6.64 -6.40
N GLU A 206 -17.31 5.92 -5.65
CA GLU A 206 -17.22 5.85 -4.18
C GLU A 206 -15.91 5.18 -3.75
N PHE A 207 -15.58 4.05 -4.37
CA PHE A 207 -14.32 3.35 -4.12
C PHE A 207 -13.10 4.19 -4.51
N LEU A 208 -13.14 4.85 -5.67
CA LEU A 208 -12.05 5.69 -6.16
C LEU A 208 -11.83 6.94 -5.30
N ASP A 209 -12.91 7.55 -4.82
CA ASP A 209 -12.84 8.67 -3.88
C ASP A 209 -12.24 8.25 -2.53
N ASP A 210 -12.63 7.07 -2.00
CA ASP A 210 -12.03 6.50 -0.78
C ASP A 210 -10.55 6.17 -0.98
N TRP A 211 -10.21 5.55 -2.12
CA TRP A 211 -8.84 5.23 -2.48
C TRP A 211 -7.95 6.49 -2.49
N LEU A 212 -8.40 7.56 -3.13
CA LEU A 212 -7.65 8.80 -3.22
C LEU A 212 -7.53 9.50 -1.85
N ARG A 213 -8.61 9.53 -1.05
CA ARG A 213 -8.59 10.13 0.30
C ARG A 213 -7.58 9.44 1.21
N ARG A 214 -7.53 8.11 1.22
CA ARG A 214 -6.56 7.32 2.00
C ARG A 214 -5.13 7.56 1.52
N ALA A 215 -4.90 7.62 0.22
CA ALA A 215 -3.59 7.92 -0.34
C ALA A 215 -3.10 9.32 0.07
N CYS A 216 -3.97 10.33 -0.01
CA CYS A 216 -3.66 11.70 0.45
C CYS A 216 -3.45 11.76 1.97
N GLU A 217 -4.20 10.99 2.77
CA GLU A 217 -3.98 10.89 4.21
C GLU A 217 -2.59 10.35 4.54
N LEU A 218 -2.14 9.30 3.86
CA LEU A 218 -0.78 8.76 4.02
C LEU A 218 0.28 9.83 3.71
N VAL A 219 0.07 10.62 2.66
CA VAL A 219 0.95 11.73 2.30
C VAL A 219 1.04 12.76 3.42
N ASP A 220 -0.09 13.27 3.89
CA ASP A 220 -0.12 14.36 4.88
C ASP A 220 0.34 13.90 6.27
N ARG A 221 -0.08 12.70 6.68
CA ARG A 221 0.20 12.19 8.02
C ARG A 221 1.66 11.77 8.20
N TYR A 222 2.22 11.10 7.20
CA TYR A 222 3.56 10.51 7.34
C TYR A 222 4.62 11.18 6.48
N ARG A 223 4.27 12.06 5.55
CA ARG A 223 5.19 12.77 4.65
C ARG A 223 6.25 11.82 4.05
N PRO A 224 5.82 10.69 3.43
CA PRO A 224 6.78 9.78 2.82
C PRO A 224 7.52 10.50 1.68
N GLN A 225 8.80 10.14 1.47
CA GLN A 225 9.55 10.64 0.31
C GLN A 225 9.51 9.67 -0.87
N LEU A 226 8.97 8.48 -0.66
CA LEU A 226 8.68 7.51 -1.71
C LEU A 226 7.26 6.99 -1.50
N PHE A 227 6.44 7.06 -2.55
CA PHE A 227 5.10 6.52 -2.58
C PHE A 227 5.03 5.46 -3.69
N TRP A 228 4.85 4.22 -3.29
CA TRP A 228 4.85 3.08 -4.20
C TRP A 228 3.44 2.61 -4.43
N PHE A 229 3.05 2.53 -5.70
CA PHE A 229 1.82 1.85 -6.12
C PHE A 229 2.14 0.48 -6.66
N ASP A 230 1.32 -0.49 -6.29
CA ASP A 230 1.27 -1.79 -6.93
C ASP A 230 0.44 -1.72 -8.22
N TRP A 231 0.31 -2.86 -8.91
CA TRP A 231 -0.40 -2.97 -10.18
C TRP A 231 -1.92 -2.71 -10.05
N TRP A 232 -2.66 -2.83 -11.11
CA TRP A 232 -4.10 -2.62 -11.29
C TRP A 232 -4.57 -1.15 -11.28
N ILE A 233 -3.75 -0.23 -10.85
CA ILE A 233 -4.03 1.21 -10.97
C ILE A 233 -3.99 1.71 -12.43
N GLU A 234 -3.51 0.90 -13.37
CA GLU A 234 -3.55 1.15 -14.82
C GLU A 234 -4.96 1.03 -15.41
N GLN A 235 -5.96 0.55 -14.65
CA GLN A 235 -7.35 0.53 -15.11
C GLN A 235 -7.84 1.95 -15.44
N PRO A 236 -8.59 2.14 -16.55
CA PRO A 236 -8.99 3.47 -17.03
C PRO A 236 -9.70 4.34 -15.98
N ALA A 237 -10.44 3.73 -15.05
CA ALA A 237 -11.15 4.44 -13.99
C ALA A 237 -10.21 5.16 -13.01
N PHE A 238 -8.97 4.65 -12.80
CA PHE A 238 -7.99 5.28 -11.92
C PHE A 238 -7.29 6.48 -12.54
N GLU A 239 -7.20 6.59 -13.86
CA GLU A 239 -6.39 7.60 -14.55
C GLU A 239 -6.63 9.05 -14.06
N PRO A 240 -7.88 9.55 -13.91
CA PRO A 240 -8.11 10.88 -13.37
C PRO A 240 -7.66 11.03 -11.89
N TYR A 241 -7.73 9.95 -11.14
CA TYR A 241 -7.34 9.90 -9.73
C TYR A 241 -5.82 9.87 -9.56
N LEU A 242 -5.10 9.16 -10.43
CA LEU A 242 -3.64 9.16 -10.47
C LEU A 242 -3.09 10.56 -10.74
N ARG A 243 -3.68 11.31 -11.70
CA ARG A 243 -3.29 12.70 -11.95
C ARG A 243 -3.52 13.60 -10.73
N LYS A 244 -4.67 13.46 -10.08
CA LYS A 244 -4.98 14.21 -8.86
C LYS A 244 -4.01 13.87 -7.74
N PHE A 245 -3.74 12.59 -7.52
CA PHE A 245 -2.80 12.15 -6.49
C PHE A 245 -1.39 12.68 -6.74
N ALA A 246 -0.86 12.53 -7.97
CA ALA A 246 0.48 12.99 -8.30
C ALA A 246 0.64 14.52 -8.13
N ALA A 247 -0.35 15.31 -8.61
CA ALA A 247 -0.36 16.75 -8.39
C ALA A 247 -0.38 17.10 -6.89
N TYR A 248 -1.25 16.40 -6.11
CA TYR A 248 -1.32 16.56 -4.68
C TYR A 248 0.02 16.31 -4.01
N TYR A 249 0.61 15.14 -4.24
CA TYR A 249 1.84 14.71 -3.60
C TYR A 249 3.04 15.59 -4.00
N TYR A 250 3.18 15.92 -5.26
CA TYR A 250 4.28 16.79 -5.72
C TYR A 250 4.16 18.23 -5.19
N ASN A 251 2.95 18.77 -5.08
CA ASN A 251 2.73 20.08 -4.48
C ASN A 251 3.01 20.07 -2.97
N ARG A 252 2.59 19.02 -2.23
CA ARG A 252 2.97 18.83 -0.82
C ARG A 252 4.48 18.75 -0.65
N ALA A 253 5.16 18.02 -1.50
CA ALA A 253 6.62 17.91 -1.50
C ALA A 253 7.30 19.29 -1.66
N LYS A 254 6.78 20.13 -2.56
CA LYS A 254 7.26 21.50 -2.72
C LYS A 254 7.04 22.34 -1.45
N GLN A 255 5.87 22.24 -0.82
CA GLN A 255 5.59 22.95 0.44
C GLN A 255 6.52 22.49 1.59
N TRP A 256 6.91 21.22 1.61
CA TRP A 256 7.84 20.68 2.61
C TRP A 256 9.31 20.90 2.26
N ASN A 257 9.59 21.38 1.07
CA ASN A 257 10.96 21.43 0.51
C ASN A 257 11.65 20.06 0.53
N LEU A 258 10.91 19.02 0.12
CA LEU A 258 11.40 17.64 0.05
C LEU A 258 11.39 17.15 -1.40
N GLY A 259 12.39 16.36 -1.76
CA GLY A 259 12.36 15.57 -3.00
C GLY A 259 11.58 14.27 -2.77
N VAL A 260 10.58 13.99 -3.59
CA VAL A 260 9.73 12.79 -3.48
C VAL A 260 9.68 12.01 -4.78
N VAL A 261 9.31 10.72 -4.68
CA VAL A 261 9.22 9.80 -5.83
C VAL A 261 7.90 9.04 -5.76
N ILE A 262 7.24 8.87 -6.90
CA ILE A 262 6.19 7.88 -7.11
C ILE A 262 6.80 6.71 -7.89
N ASN A 263 6.65 5.48 -7.37
CA ASN A 263 6.91 4.25 -8.12
C ASN A 263 5.59 3.65 -8.60
N TYR A 264 5.60 3.12 -9.81
CA TYR A 264 4.43 2.49 -10.42
C TYR A 264 4.83 1.29 -11.27
N LYS A 265 3.88 0.40 -11.55
CA LYS A 265 4.04 -0.76 -12.42
C LYS A 265 3.27 -0.58 -13.72
N HIS A 266 3.67 -1.34 -14.73
CA HIS A 266 3.06 -1.37 -16.06
C HIS A 266 3.03 0.00 -16.75
N ASP A 267 1.88 0.45 -17.22
CA ASP A 267 1.65 1.69 -17.95
C ASP A 267 0.75 2.70 -17.21
N ALA A 268 0.67 2.56 -15.86
CA ALA A 268 -0.19 3.40 -15.03
C ALA A 268 0.15 4.90 -15.09
N PHE A 269 1.41 5.24 -15.31
CA PHE A 269 1.87 6.61 -15.49
C PHE A 269 2.62 6.75 -16.81
N PRO A 270 2.47 7.90 -17.52
CA PRO A 270 3.33 8.17 -18.65
C PRO A 270 4.77 8.41 -18.19
N ASP A 271 5.70 8.12 -19.07
CA ASP A 271 7.12 8.41 -18.88
C ASP A 271 7.34 9.85 -18.40
N GLN A 272 8.35 10.07 -17.54
CA GLN A 272 8.72 11.33 -16.89
C GLN A 272 7.78 11.80 -15.78
N ALA A 273 6.53 11.31 -15.68
CA ALA A 273 5.63 11.72 -14.60
C ALA A 273 5.88 10.99 -13.28
N ALA A 274 6.53 9.82 -13.32
CA ALA A 274 6.87 8.99 -12.18
C ALA A 274 8.00 8.00 -12.57
N VAL A 275 8.39 7.11 -11.65
CA VAL A 275 9.47 6.13 -11.88
C VAL A 275 8.90 4.74 -12.03
N LEU A 276 9.14 4.11 -13.19
CA LEU A 276 8.75 2.74 -13.45
C LEU A 276 9.48 1.75 -12.52
N ASP A 277 8.73 0.85 -11.94
CA ASP A 277 9.22 -0.32 -11.23
C ASP A 277 8.97 -1.60 -12.03
N ILE A 278 9.99 -2.47 -12.10
CA ILE A 278 9.91 -3.76 -12.80
C ILE A 278 10.05 -4.87 -11.78
N GLU A 279 8.91 -5.48 -11.44
CA GLU A 279 8.86 -6.54 -10.45
C GLU A 279 9.67 -7.77 -10.86
N ARG A 280 10.62 -8.18 -9.99
CA ARG A 280 11.46 -9.38 -10.16
C ARG A 280 12.09 -9.50 -11.54
N GLY A 281 12.22 -8.38 -12.24
CA GLY A 281 12.60 -8.33 -13.64
C GLY A 281 13.82 -7.49 -13.94
N LYS A 282 14.10 -7.38 -15.22
CA LYS A 282 15.13 -6.52 -15.80
C LYS A 282 14.66 -6.04 -17.16
N LEU A 283 15.27 -4.99 -17.65
CA LEU A 283 15.16 -4.59 -19.05
C LEU A 283 16.22 -5.29 -19.88
N ASP A 284 15.85 -5.61 -21.13
CA ASP A 284 16.77 -6.25 -22.09
C ASP A 284 17.73 -5.25 -22.76
N ALA A 285 17.44 -3.96 -22.61
CA ALA A 285 18.24 -2.87 -23.17
C ALA A 285 18.40 -1.70 -22.19
N ILE A 286 19.37 -0.83 -22.47
CA ILE A 286 19.53 0.42 -21.73
C ILE A 286 18.32 1.32 -21.99
N ARG A 287 17.68 1.79 -20.93
CA ARG A 287 16.61 2.77 -20.97
C ARG A 287 17.19 4.14 -20.60
N GLU A 288 16.87 5.18 -21.37
CA GLU A 288 17.30 6.56 -21.08
C GLU A 288 16.66 7.10 -19.80
N LEU A 289 15.40 6.74 -19.56
CA LEU A 289 14.69 7.15 -18.35
C LEU A 289 15.03 6.24 -17.18
N PHE A 290 15.16 6.86 -16.01
CA PHE A 290 15.43 6.13 -14.79
C PHE A 290 14.29 5.16 -14.44
N TRP A 291 14.64 4.00 -13.96
CA TRP A 291 13.73 2.93 -13.53
C TRP A 291 14.36 2.18 -12.34
N GLN A 292 13.55 1.41 -11.65
CA GLN A 292 14.04 0.51 -10.61
C GLN A 292 13.49 -0.91 -10.81
N THR A 293 14.04 -1.84 -10.06
CA THR A 293 13.51 -3.19 -9.90
C THR A 293 13.38 -3.51 -8.42
N ASP A 294 12.35 -4.26 -8.09
CA ASP A 294 12.19 -4.88 -6.79
C ASP A 294 12.33 -6.40 -6.89
N THR A 295 12.70 -7.01 -5.77
CA THR A 295 12.77 -8.48 -5.65
C THR A 295 12.62 -8.86 -4.19
N SER A 296 12.20 -10.09 -3.93
CA SER A 296 12.06 -10.61 -2.58
C SER A 296 13.20 -11.58 -2.23
N ILE A 297 13.51 -11.65 -0.93
CA ILE A 297 14.45 -12.63 -0.38
C ILE A 297 13.87 -14.05 -0.53
N CYS A 298 12.58 -14.23 -0.26
CA CYS A 298 11.86 -15.46 -0.53
C CYS A 298 11.49 -15.56 -2.01
N LYS A 299 11.80 -16.66 -2.68
CA LYS A 299 11.45 -16.86 -4.10
C LYS A 299 9.96 -17.07 -4.35
N LYS A 300 9.20 -17.51 -3.34
CA LYS A 300 7.77 -17.89 -3.46
C LYS A 300 6.81 -16.82 -2.97
N SER A 301 7.27 -15.87 -2.17
CA SER A 301 6.44 -14.93 -1.45
C SER A 301 7.15 -13.60 -1.27
N TRP A 302 6.41 -12.51 -1.03
CA TRP A 302 6.94 -11.21 -0.64
C TRP A 302 7.15 -11.09 0.87
N PHE A 303 6.66 -12.04 1.66
CA PHE A 303 6.92 -12.11 3.10
C PHE A 303 7.45 -13.50 3.49
N TRP A 304 7.85 -13.67 4.74
CA TRP A 304 8.34 -14.94 5.25
C TRP A 304 7.17 -15.92 5.52
N THR A 305 7.25 -17.13 5.00
CA THR A 305 6.31 -18.26 5.21
C THR A 305 7.06 -19.49 5.64
#